data_363df5608decc92dc4946a806680fd02
#
_entry.id   363df5608decc92dc4946a806680fd02
#
_cell.length_a   1.000
_cell.length_b   1.000
_cell.length_c   1.000
_cell.angle_alpha   90.00
_cell.angle_beta   90.00
_cell.angle_gamma   90.00
#
_symmetry.space_group_name_H-M   'P 1'
#
loop_
_entity.id
_entity.type
_entity.pdbx_description
1 polymer ?
#
loop_
_entity_poly.entity_id
_entity_poly.type
_entity_poly.pdbx_seq_one_letter_code
_entity_poly.pdbx_strand_id
1 'polypeptide(L)'
;HKITNVPAFEQAVAAAIELSSKNYMVMFGIVPGRPETGYGYLKKGSSLSAKGFRVEKFVEKPDVDTASAYIASGQYYWNSGMFLFPAGELLQEMKIHAPDILQQCRLASDRIAPDLDFLRIPDTEFAACRSESIDYALMEKTSRAAMVPLDAGWNDLGSWQSLWDISQKDDFGNVVAGQVEMIDTRQSYIHAASRTVAAIGLENVTIVETDDAVLVASSDELQRVKQLFERLQERTPQLTETASLVHRPWGSYRTLASDHGFQVKHITVLPTGALSLQRHVHRSEHWTVIKGAGEIHCAGKDFVLHANQSTYIPKGAVHRLRNPGSETVELIEVQLGDYLGEDDIERFDDVYGR
;
A
#
# COMPACT_ATOMS: atom_id res chain seq x y z
N HIS A 1 10.27 -0.95 4.91
CA HIS A 1 11.31 -0.44 5.81
C HIS A 1 12.68 -0.47 5.13
N LYS A 2 13.57 0.44 5.53
CA LYS A 2 14.99 0.42 5.14
C LYS A 2 15.84 0.09 6.36
N ILE A 3 16.81 -0.79 6.17
CA ILE A 3 17.81 -1.18 7.18
C ILE A 3 19.17 -1.05 6.52
N THR A 4 20.08 -0.27 7.10
CA THR A 4 21.43 -0.03 6.50
C THR A 4 22.52 -0.88 7.12
N ASN A 5 22.35 -1.34 8.37
CA ASN A 5 23.28 -2.24 9.06
C ASN A 5 22.65 -3.63 9.21
N VAL A 6 22.76 -4.46 8.17
CA VAL A 6 22.19 -5.82 8.15
C VAL A 6 22.75 -6.72 9.24
N PRO A 7 24.10 -6.74 9.53
CA PRO A 7 24.62 -7.55 10.63
C PRO A 7 24.03 -7.20 12.00
N ALA A 8 23.78 -5.91 12.30
CA ALA A 8 23.14 -5.51 13.55
C ALA A 8 21.68 -5.99 13.62
N PHE A 9 20.95 -5.95 12.49
CA PHE A 9 19.61 -6.48 12.38
C PHE A 9 19.57 -8.00 12.61
N GLU A 10 20.45 -8.77 11.97
CA GLU A 10 20.54 -10.23 12.17
C GLU A 10 20.81 -10.61 13.61
N GLN A 11 21.69 -9.87 14.31
CA GLN A 11 21.92 -10.08 15.73
C GLN A 11 20.69 -9.80 16.60
N ALA A 12 19.91 -8.75 16.25
CA ALA A 12 18.68 -8.44 16.95
C ALA A 12 17.62 -9.52 16.71
N VAL A 13 17.51 -10.04 15.46
CA VAL A 13 16.61 -11.16 15.13
C VAL A 13 16.99 -12.42 15.93
N ALA A 14 18.28 -12.76 16.04
CA ALA A 14 18.74 -13.90 16.83
C ALA A 14 18.33 -13.75 18.31
N ALA A 15 18.51 -12.56 18.90
CA ALA A 15 18.07 -12.27 20.28
C ALA A 15 16.53 -12.33 20.41
N ALA A 16 15.79 -11.89 19.40
CA ALA A 16 14.33 -11.98 19.38
C ALA A 16 13.84 -13.44 19.34
N ILE A 17 14.49 -14.30 18.55
CA ILE A 17 14.21 -15.75 18.50
C ILE A 17 14.42 -16.39 19.88
N GLU A 18 15.50 -16.04 20.60
CA GLU A 18 15.73 -16.54 21.95
C GLU A 18 14.57 -16.17 22.91
N LEU A 19 14.09 -14.94 22.87
CA LEU A 19 12.96 -14.50 23.70
C LEU A 19 11.64 -15.14 23.27
N SER A 20 11.40 -15.24 21.96
CA SER A 20 10.21 -15.89 21.40
C SER A 20 10.12 -17.36 21.80
N SER A 21 11.26 -18.08 21.87
CA SER A 21 11.29 -19.47 22.36
C SER A 21 10.89 -19.61 23.84
N LYS A 22 10.89 -18.50 24.59
CA LYS A 22 10.41 -18.41 25.98
C LYS A 22 8.98 -17.84 26.08
N ASN A 23 8.24 -17.87 24.96
CA ASN A 23 6.86 -17.38 24.82
C ASN A 23 6.67 -15.88 25.06
N TYR A 24 7.68 -15.05 24.79
CA TYR A 24 7.50 -13.61 24.77
C TYR A 24 7.03 -13.13 23.38
N MET A 25 6.19 -12.10 23.39
CA MET A 25 5.76 -11.34 22.22
C MET A 25 6.79 -10.24 21.96
N VAL A 26 7.69 -10.48 21.00
CA VAL A 26 8.89 -9.64 20.84
C VAL A 26 8.66 -8.52 19.82
N MET A 27 9.07 -7.31 20.20
CA MET A 27 9.11 -6.09 19.36
C MET A 27 10.56 -5.65 19.16
N PHE A 28 10.85 -4.98 18.05
CA PHE A 28 12.14 -4.32 17.83
C PHE A 28 12.03 -2.84 18.18
N GLY A 29 12.78 -2.44 19.21
CA GLY A 29 12.79 -1.07 19.72
C GLY A 29 13.93 -0.27 19.10
N ILE A 30 13.62 0.73 18.28
CA ILE A 30 14.60 1.59 17.63
C ILE A 30 15.09 2.66 18.59
N VAL A 31 16.40 2.89 18.61
CA VAL A 31 16.99 4.00 19.38
C VAL A 31 16.49 5.33 18.80
N PRO A 32 15.76 6.17 19.58
CA PRO A 32 15.16 7.37 19.05
C PRO A 32 16.20 8.46 18.83
N GLY A 33 16.17 9.10 17.67
CA GLY A 33 17.04 10.23 17.31
C GLY A 33 16.36 11.62 17.45
N ARG A 34 15.03 11.65 17.54
CA ARG A 34 14.21 12.88 17.61
C ARG A 34 12.84 12.60 18.26
N PRO A 35 12.10 13.63 18.74
CA PRO A 35 10.76 13.46 19.30
C PRO A 35 9.74 13.24 18.17
N GLU A 36 9.63 11.99 17.69
CA GLU A 36 8.69 11.62 16.62
C GLU A 36 7.31 11.33 17.21
N THR A 37 6.29 12.04 16.72
CA THR A 37 4.89 11.87 17.18
C THR A 37 4.10 10.88 16.34
N GLY A 38 4.67 10.45 15.21
CA GLY A 38 4.08 9.44 14.32
C GLY A 38 4.32 8.00 14.78
N TYR A 39 5.19 7.76 15.77
CA TYR A 39 5.58 6.44 16.22
C TYR A 39 5.06 6.11 17.62
N GLY A 40 4.89 4.82 17.88
CA GLY A 40 4.74 4.29 19.23
C GLY A 40 6.08 4.28 20.00
N TYR A 41 6.01 4.33 21.31
CA TYR A 41 7.17 4.30 22.22
C TYR A 41 7.09 3.12 23.18
N LEU A 42 8.21 2.41 23.32
CA LEU A 42 8.39 1.27 24.21
C LEU A 42 9.28 1.67 25.39
N LYS A 43 8.75 1.64 26.62
CA LYS A 43 9.57 1.84 27.82
C LYS A 43 10.30 0.54 28.16
N LYS A 44 11.62 0.65 28.28
CA LYS A 44 12.50 -0.44 28.66
C LYS A 44 12.28 -0.81 30.13
N GLY A 45 11.95 -2.07 30.39
CA GLY A 45 11.81 -2.65 31.72
C GLY A 45 13.00 -3.52 32.12
N SER A 46 12.75 -4.53 32.95
CA SER A 46 13.75 -5.47 33.44
C SER A 46 14.38 -6.31 32.33
N SER A 47 15.65 -6.67 32.52
CA SER A 47 16.37 -7.55 31.56
C SER A 47 15.77 -8.97 31.59
N LEU A 48 15.59 -9.55 30.39
CA LEU A 48 15.16 -10.93 30.17
C LEU A 48 16.28 -11.80 29.60
N SER A 49 17.23 -11.16 28.90
CA SER A 49 18.45 -11.78 28.36
C SER A 49 19.54 -10.72 28.19
N ALA A 50 20.70 -11.10 27.65
CA ALA A 50 21.81 -10.16 27.44
C ALA A 50 21.40 -8.97 26.49
N LYS A 51 20.48 -9.18 25.56
CA LYS A 51 20.05 -8.17 24.57
C LYS A 51 18.52 -7.96 24.56
N GLY A 52 17.77 -8.52 25.52
CA GLY A 52 16.32 -8.48 25.55
C GLY A 52 15.77 -7.96 26.87
N PHE A 53 14.70 -7.19 26.80
CA PHE A 53 14.08 -6.52 27.93
C PHE A 53 12.56 -6.73 27.92
N ARG A 54 11.94 -6.76 29.10
CA ARG A 54 10.50 -6.64 29.24
C ARG A 54 10.08 -5.24 28.76
N VAL A 55 8.95 -5.12 28.09
CA VAL A 55 8.31 -3.82 27.88
C VAL A 55 7.53 -3.46 29.13
N GLU A 56 7.92 -2.36 29.77
CA GLU A 56 7.22 -1.87 30.97
C GLU A 56 5.96 -1.09 30.62
N LYS A 57 6.01 -0.34 29.49
CA LYS A 57 4.90 0.45 28.98
C LYS A 57 5.02 0.60 27.47
N PHE A 58 3.89 0.49 26.80
CA PHE A 58 3.71 0.87 25.39
C PHE A 58 2.86 2.13 25.34
N VAL A 59 3.22 3.09 24.50
CA VAL A 59 2.46 4.33 24.27
C VAL A 59 2.46 4.64 22.79
N GLU A 60 1.30 4.62 22.18
CA GLU A 60 1.15 4.89 20.74
C GLU A 60 0.96 6.39 20.50
N LYS A 61 1.79 6.95 19.64
CA LYS A 61 1.72 8.33 19.10
C LYS A 61 1.51 9.41 20.18
N PRO A 62 2.49 9.61 21.10
CA PRO A 62 2.40 10.64 22.11
C PRO A 62 2.46 12.04 21.50
N ASP A 63 2.04 13.06 22.25
CA ASP A 63 2.31 14.46 21.88
C ASP A 63 3.81 14.79 21.93
N VAL A 64 4.19 15.95 21.36
CA VAL A 64 5.60 16.35 21.19
C VAL A 64 6.31 16.56 22.52
N ASP A 65 5.62 17.07 23.55
CA ASP A 65 6.21 17.29 24.87
C ASP A 65 6.50 15.97 25.56
N THR A 66 5.56 15.05 25.50
CA THR A 66 5.70 13.68 26.01
C THR A 66 6.81 12.93 25.26
N ALA A 67 6.87 13.01 23.93
CA ALA A 67 7.92 12.40 23.12
C ALA A 67 9.31 12.95 23.47
N SER A 68 9.42 14.28 23.68
CA SER A 68 10.65 14.93 24.09
C SER A 68 11.12 14.47 25.47
N ALA A 69 10.20 14.34 26.44
CA ALA A 69 10.50 13.82 27.76
C ALA A 69 10.95 12.34 27.71
N TYR A 70 10.37 11.52 26.84
CA TYR A 70 10.77 10.13 26.66
C TYR A 70 12.21 10.00 26.14
N ILE A 71 12.58 10.81 25.15
CA ILE A 71 13.96 10.83 24.63
C ILE A 71 14.94 11.30 25.73
N ALA A 72 14.62 12.39 26.42
CA ALA A 72 15.47 12.94 27.47
C ALA A 72 15.72 11.91 28.61
N SER A 73 14.78 11.03 28.87
CA SER A 73 14.92 9.97 29.90
C SER A 73 15.92 8.87 29.50
N GLY A 74 16.18 8.67 28.20
CA GLY A 74 17.01 7.56 27.67
C GLY A 74 16.43 6.14 27.91
N GLN A 75 15.17 6.04 28.35
CA GLN A 75 14.54 4.76 28.68
C GLN A 75 13.54 4.26 27.64
N TYR A 76 13.25 5.08 26.62
CA TYR A 76 12.25 4.76 25.61
C TYR A 76 12.89 4.51 24.25
N TYR A 77 12.26 3.62 23.50
CA TYR A 77 12.60 3.24 22.14
C TYR A 77 11.38 3.43 21.24
N TRP A 78 11.57 3.76 19.96
CA TRP A 78 10.45 3.74 19.03
C TRP A 78 9.99 2.31 18.75
N ASN A 79 8.69 2.09 18.68
CA ASN A 79 8.13 0.87 18.11
C ASN A 79 8.36 0.85 16.59
N SER A 80 9.10 -0.14 16.11
CA SER A 80 9.37 -0.28 14.66
C SER A 80 8.18 -0.82 13.88
N GLY A 81 7.14 -1.35 14.54
CA GLY A 81 6.08 -2.12 13.89
C GLY A 81 6.54 -3.48 13.36
N MET A 82 7.76 -3.90 13.68
CA MET A 82 8.24 -5.26 13.41
C MET A 82 8.07 -6.13 14.64
N PHE A 83 7.48 -7.32 14.45
CA PHE A 83 7.16 -8.25 15.53
C PHE A 83 7.69 -9.64 15.26
N LEU A 84 8.05 -10.36 16.33
CA LEU A 84 8.33 -11.78 16.28
C LEU A 84 7.51 -12.48 17.37
N PHE A 85 6.48 -13.20 16.95
CA PHE A 85 5.54 -13.86 17.83
C PHE A 85 5.56 -15.38 17.67
N PRO A 86 5.57 -16.16 18.76
CA PRO A 86 5.20 -17.57 18.68
C PRO A 86 3.72 -17.68 18.28
N ALA A 87 3.40 -18.39 17.21
CA ALA A 87 2.04 -18.43 16.68
C ALA A 87 1.00 -18.91 17.71
N GLY A 88 1.36 -19.93 18.50
CA GLY A 88 0.48 -20.43 19.56
C GLY A 88 0.20 -19.38 20.65
N GLU A 89 1.21 -18.62 21.05
CA GLU A 89 1.08 -17.57 22.06
C GLU A 89 0.27 -16.39 21.52
N LEU A 90 0.51 -15.97 20.28
CA LEU A 90 -0.29 -14.95 19.61
C LEU A 90 -1.79 -15.29 19.64
N LEU A 91 -2.15 -16.52 19.28
CA LEU A 91 -3.55 -16.95 19.30
C LEU A 91 -4.14 -17.00 20.71
N GLN A 92 -3.33 -17.32 21.72
CA GLN A 92 -3.76 -17.30 23.12
C GLN A 92 -4.00 -15.87 23.64
N GLU A 93 -3.06 -14.98 23.39
CA GLU A 93 -3.18 -13.58 23.78
C GLU A 93 -4.34 -12.88 23.03
N MET A 94 -4.53 -13.16 21.73
CA MET A 94 -5.70 -12.69 20.99
C MET A 94 -7.01 -13.21 21.56
N LYS A 95 -7.06 -14.46 22.04
CA LYS A 95 -8.26 -15.00 22.69
C LYS A 95 -8.61 -14.25 23.98
N ILE A 96 -7.60 -13.71 24.69
CA ILE A 96 -7.79 -12.98 25.94
C ILE A 96 -8.17 -11.52 25.66
N HIS A 97 -7.45 -10.84 24.75
CA HIS A 97 -7.50 -9.39 24.59
C HIS A 97 -8.35 -8.91 23.39
N ALA A 98 -8.52 -9.75 22.36
CA ALA A 98 -9.28 -9.44 21.14
C ALA A 98 -10.04 -10.67 20.60
N PRO A 99 -10.92 -11.31 21.41
CA PRO A 99 -11.61 -12.54 21.05
C PRO A 99 -12.52 -12.40 19.82
N ASP A 100 -13.12 -11.22 19.66
CA ASP A 100 -13.95 -10.86 18.52
C ASP A 100 -13.15 -10.85 17.20
N ILE A 101 -11.98 -10.22 17.16
CA ILE A 101 -11.08 -10.24 16.02
C ILE A 101 -10.65 -11.68 15.69
N LEU A 102 -10.20 -12.42 16.71
CA LEU A 102 -9.78 -13.81 16.52
C LEU A 102 -10.91 -14.68 15.95
N GLN A 103 -12.15 -14.49 16.41
CA GLN A 103 -13.30 -15.23 15.91
C GLN A 103 -13.56 -14.94 14.43
N GLN A 104 -13.59 -13.67 14.02
CA GLN A 104 -13.82 -13.28 12.62
C GLN A 104 -12.68 -13.75 11.71
N CYS A 105 -11.43 -13.63 12.16
CA CYS A 105 -10.29 -14.16 11.41
C CYS A 105 -10.36 -15.68 11.21
N ARG A 106 -10.85 -16.45 12.19
CA ARG A 106 -11.06 -17.90 12.04
C ARG A 106 -12.17 -18.21 11.03
N LEU A 107 -13.32 -17.53 11.14
CA LEU A 107 -14.42 -17.72 10.18
C LEU A 107 -13.97 -17.39 8.74
N ALA A 108 -13.21 -16.31 8.57
CA ALA A 108 -12.64 -15.96 7.28
C ALA A 108 -11.63 -17.01 6.79
N SER A 109 -10.74 -17.48 7.67
CA SER A 109 -9.73 -18.51 7.34
C SER A 109 -10.35 -19.84 6.90
N ASP A 110 -11.44 -20.27 7.54
CA ASP A 110 -12.12 -21.52 7.23
C ASP A 110 -12.82 -21.51 5.85
N ARG A 111 -13.00 -20.32 5.28
CA ARG A 111 -13.65 -20.08 3.98
C ARG A 111 -12.72 -19.52 2.91
N ILE A 112 -11.41 -19.49 3.17
CA ILE A 112 -10.43 -19.08 2.16
C ILE A 112 -10.56 -19.96 0.92
N ALA A 113 -10.72 -19.31 -0.25
CA ALA A 113 -10.76 -19.99 -1.53
C ALA A 113 -9.46 -19.77 -2.30
N PRO A 114 -8.83 -20.82 -2.85
CA PRO A 114 -7.72 -20.67 -3.78
C PRO A 114 -8.19 -19.99 -5.08
N ASP A 115 -7.43 -19.01 -5.56
CA ASP A 115 -7.65 -18.34 -6.83
C ASP A 115 -6.28 -18.14 -7.51
N LEU A 116 -5.86 -19.14 -8.30
CA LEU A 116 -4.52 -19.24 -8.89
C LEU A 116 -3.42 -19.14 -7.80
N ASP A 117 -2.59 -18.11 -7.87
CA ASP A 117 -1.52 -17.85 -6.90
C ASP A 117 -2.01 -17.06 -5.65
N PHE A 118 -3.31 -16.76 -5.56
CA PHE A 118 -3.90 -16.01 -4.46
C PHE A 118 -4.76 -16.88 -3.56
N LEU A 119 -4.86 -16.47 -2.30
CA LEU A 119 -5.84 -16.97 -1.35
C LEU A 119 -6.86 -15.87 -1.11
N ARG A 120 -8.11 -16.06 -1.56
CA ARG A 120 -9.18 -15.06 -1.39
C ARG A 120 -9.79 -15.17 -0.01
N ILE A 121 -9.70 -14.08 0.73
CA ILE A 121 -10.38 -13.93 2.01
C ILE A 121 -11.81 -13.50 1.72
N PRO A 122 -12.84 -14.14 2.30
CA PRO A 122 -14.23 -13.79 2.06
C PRO A 122 -14.57 -12.40 2.65
N ASP A 123 -15.14 -11.54 1.81
CA ASP A 123 -15.42 -10.14 2.16
C ASP A 123 -16.38 -10.00 3.35
N THR A 124 -17.41 -10.83 3.43
CA THR A 124 -18.44 -10.75 4.49
C THR A 124 -17.85 -10.97 5.88
N GLU A 125 -17.05 -12.02 6.06
CA GLU A 125 -16.42 -12.34 7.33
C GLU A 125 -15.34 -11.35 7.69
N PHE A 126 -14.56 -10.89 6.71
CA PHE A 126 -13.50 -9.92 6.93
C PHE A 126 -14.06 -8.52 7.23
N ALA A 127 -15.12 -8.08 6.54
CA ALA A 127 -15.78 -6.80 6.81
C ALA A 127 -16.45 -6.75 8.20
N ALA A 128 -16.86 -7.91 8.74
CA ALA A 128 -17.41 -8.01 10.09
C ALA A 128 -16.32 -7.93 11.17
N CYS A 129 -15.03 -8.01 10.81
CA CYS A 129 -13.92 -7.88 11.74
C CYS A 129 -13.75 -6.42 12.16
N ARG A 130 -13.65 -6.18 13.46
CA ARG A 130 -13.37 -4.83 14.01
C ARG A 130 -12.00 -4.35 13.52
N SER A 131 -11.95 -3.12 12.98
CA SER A 131 -10.72 -2.49 12.52
C SER A 131 -9.95 -1.90 13.69
N GLU A 132 -8.92 -2.59 14.15
CA GLU A 132 -8.01 -2.13 15.21
C GLU A 132 -6.60 -2.67 14.95
N SER A 133 -5.57 -1.84 15.14
CA SER A 133 -4.18 -2.31 14.99
C SER A 133 -3.82 -3.31 16.09
N ILE A 134 -2.86 -4.20 15.82
CA ILE A 134 -2.34 -5.16 16.77
C ILE A 134 -1.70 -4.47 18.00
N ASP A 135 -1.23 -3.24 17.84
CA ASP A 135 -0.68 -2.44 18.91
C ASP A 135 -1.73 -2.19 20.00
N TYR A 136 -2.90 -1.67 19.61
CA TYR A 136 -4.02 -1.41 20.52
C TYR A 136 -4.77 -2.68 20.95
N ALA A 137 -4.98 -3.59 20.00
CA ALA A 137 -5.73 -4.81 20.26
C ALA A 137 -5.00 -5.71 21.25
N LEU A 138 -3.67 -5.77 21.20
CA LEU A 138 -2.85 -6.74 21.88
C LEU A 138 -1.65 -6.15 22.64
N MET A 139 -0.77 -5.39 21.97
CA MET A 139 0.55 -5.08 22.51
C MET A 139 0.53 -4.12 23.70
N GLU A 140 -0.46 -3.23 23.79
CA GLU A 140 -0.68 -2.39 24.97
C GLU A 140 -1.22 -3.16 26.18
N LYS A 141 -1.81 -4.34 25.96
CA LYS A 141 -2.55 -5.09 26.98
C LYS A 141 -1.79 -6.31 27.52
N THR A 142 -0.95 -6.91 26.67
CA THR A 142 -0.25 -8.14 27.03
C THR A 142 0.83 -7.92 28.08
N SER A 143 0.88 -8.81 29.08
CA SER A 143 1.98 -8.86 30.06
C SER A 143 3.23 -9.59 29.54
N ARG A 144 3.16 -10.17 28.31
CA ARG A 144 4.24 -10.94 27.69
C ARG A 144 5.06 -10.12 26.68
N ALA A 145 4.84 -8.80 26.61
CA ALA A 145 5.60 -7.93 25.75
C ALA A 145 7.08 -7.88 26.12
N ALA A 146 7.94 -8.15 25.15
CA ALA A 146 9.39 -7.98 25.26
C ALA A 146 9.91 -7.14 24.11
N MET A 147 11.07 -6.51 24.28
CA MET A 147 11.74 -5.77 23.24
C MET A 147 13.20 -6.14 23.11
N VAL A 148 13.70 -6.08 21.87
CA VAL A 148 15.11 -6.10 21.55
C VAL A 148 15.48 -4.73 20.98
N PRO A 149 16.44 -4.00 21.60
CA PRO A 149 16.96 -2.77 21.04
C PRO A 149 17.59 -3.01 19.66
N LEU A 150 17.29 -2.13 18.70
CA LEU A 150 17.78 -2.22 17.32
C LEU A 150 18.38 -0.88 16.91
N ASP A 151 19.68 -0.86 16.73
CA ASP A 151 20.46 0.22 16.12
C ASP A 151 21.03 -0.29 14.80
N ALA A 152 20.20 -0.29 13.76
CA ALA A 152 20.54 -0.82 12.45
C ALA A 152 20.31 0.18 11.30
N GLY A 153 20.26 1.48 11.61
CA GLY A 153 19.94 2.50 10.62
C GLY A 153 18.55 2.25 10.00
N TRP A 154 17.58 1.95 10.85
CA TRP A 154 16.21 1.67 10.47
C TRP A 154 15.45 2.96 10.13
N ASN A 155 14.62 2.85 9.11
CA ASN A 155 13.63 3.86 8.73
C ASN A 155 12.37 3.15 8.20
N ASP A 156 11.19 3.61 8.59
CA ASP A 156 9.91 3.00 8.21
C ASP A 156 9.48 3.31 6.78
N LEU A 157 10.05 4.37 6.16
CA LEU A 157 9.64 4.93 4.87
C LEU A 157 8.17 5.38 4.84
N GLY A 158 7.60 5.65 6.02
CA GLY A 158 6.18 5.94 6.19
C GLY A 158 5.78 7.37 5.84
N SER A 159 6.73 8.25 5.53
CA SER A 159 6.46 9.65 5.20
C SER A 159 7.42 10.19 4.14
N TRP A 160 7.04 11.26 3.44
CA TRP A 160 7.92 11.96 2.50
C TRP A 160 9.16 12.52 3.19
N GLN A 161 9.04 12.93 4.45
CA GLN A 161 10.19 13.32 5.27
C GLN A 161 11.17 12.17 5.46
N SER A 162 10.66 10.98 5.76
CA SER A 162 11.48 9.77 5.89
C SER A 162 12.22 9.43 4.60
N LEU A 163 11.58 9.62 3.44
CA LEU A 163 12.22 9.45 2.14
C LEU A 163 13.32 10.49 1.91
N TRP A 164 13.06 11.76 2.24
CA TRP A 164 14.07 12.81 2.17
C TRP A 164 15.27 12.50 3.09
N ASP A 165 15.02 12.08 4.33
CA ASP A 165 16.07 11.77 5.32
C ASP A 165 17.09 10.75 4.81
N ILE A 166 16.62 9.70 4.11
CA ILE A 166 17.45 8.56 3.65
C ILE A 166 18.00 8.68 2.24
N SER A 167 17.52 9.67 1.46
CA SER A 167 17.93 9.86 0.07
C SER A 167 19.22 10.67 -0.03
N GLN A 168 19.96 10.47 -1.12
CA GLN A 168 21.11 11.29 -1.42
C GLN A 168 20.65 12.71 -1.78
N LYS A 169 21.26 13.70 -1.17
CA LYS A 169 20.95 15.11 -1.35
C LYS A 169 21.97 15.76 -2.29
N ASP A 170 21.52 16.76 -3.03
CA ASP A 170 22.42 17.67 -3.74
C ASP A 170 23.12 18.65 -2.77
N ASP A 171 23.98 19.54 -3.30
CA ASP A 171 24.76 20.51 -2.52
C ASP A 171 23.88 21.54 -1.77
N PHE A 172 22.60 21.66 -2.14
CA PHE A 172 21.64 22.54 -1.51
C PHE A 172 20.65 21.80 -0.59
N GLY A 173 20.88 20.51 -0.38
CA GLY A 173 20.03 19.66 0.47
C GLY A 173 18.75 19.19 -0.19
N ASN A 174 18.60 19.29 -1.51
CA ASN A 174 17.43 18.79 -2.20
C ASN A 174 17.54 17.30 -2.52
N VAL A 175 16.37 16.65 -2.57
CA VAL A 175 16.19 15.31 -3.11
C VAL A 175 15.26 15.40 -4.30
N VAL A 176 15.69 14.85 -5.44
CA VAL A 176 14.96 14.91 -6.71
C VAL A 176 14.75 13.51 -7.25
N ALA A 177 13.51 13.23 -7.67
CA ALA A 177 13.16 12.01 -8.38
C ALA A 177 12.28 12.35 -9.61
N GLY A 178 12.66 11.83 -10.78
CA GLY A 178 11.99 12.13 -12.05
C GLY A 178 12.54 13.36 -12.77
N GLN A 179 11.71 13.98 -13.64
CA GLN A 179 12.11 15.16 -14.41
C GLN A 179 11.83 16.43 -13.62
N VAL A 180 12.86 17.01 -13.04
CA VAL A 180 12.74 18.22 -12.21
C VAL A 180 13.78 19.24 -12.63
N GLU A 181 13.35 20.50 -12.79
CA GLU A 181 14.20 21.66 -13.04
C GLU A 181 14.08 22.64 -11.86
N MET A 182 15.20 23.12 -11.32
CA MET A 182 15.21 23.97 -10.13
C MET A 182 16.09 25.21 -10.30
N ILE A 183 15.62 26.33 -9.78
CA ILE A 183 16.40 27.58 -9.62
C ILE A 183 16.20 28.06 -8.17
N ASP A 184 17.30 28.34 -7.46
CA ASP A 184 17.27 28.90 -6.09
C ASP A 184 16.37 28.10 -5.12
N THR A 185 16.38 26.75 -5.25
CA THR A 185 15.59 25.84 -4.40
C THR A 185 16.53 25.06 -3.48
N ARG A 186 16.13 24.92 -2.20
CA ARG A 186 16.94 24.26 -1.17
C ARG A 186 16.11 23.46 -0.18
N GLN A 187 16.74 22.45 0.46
CA GLN A 187 16.17 21.60 1.52
C GLN A 187 14.79 21.03 1.18
N SER A 188 14.57 20.71 -0.11
CA SER A 188 13.28 20.32 -0.64
C SER A 188 13.30 18.91 -1.17
N TYR A 189 12.15 18.23 -1.09
CA TYR A 189 11.90 16.92 -1.73
C TYR A 189 10.97 17.14 -2.92
N ILE A 190 11.41 16.78 -4.12
CA ILE A 190 10.60 16.93 -5.34
C ILE A 190 10.56 15.61 -6.10
N HIS A 191 9.37 15.03 -6.19
CA HIS A 191 9.09 13.81 -6.93
C HIS A 191 8.16 14.12 -8.11
N ALA A 192 8.64 13.83 -9.32
CA ALA A 192 7.90 13.99 -10.57
C ALA A 192 7.72 12.61 -11.20
N ALA A 193 6.53 12.01 -11.08
CA ALA A 193 6.25 10.67 -11.60
C ALA A 193 5.96 10.68 -13.10
N SER A 194 5.26 11.69 -13.60
CA SER A 194 4.79 11.74 -14.99
C SER A 194 5.08 13.05 -15.74
N ARG A 195 4.98 14.19 -15.05
CA ARG A 195 5.19 15.52 -15.65
C ARG A 195 6.49 16.13 -15.19
N THR A 196 7.09 17.00 -16.00
CA THR A 196 8.21 17.84 -15.56
C THR A 196 7.74 18.81 -14.48
N VAL A 197 8.41 18.81 -13.33
CA VAL A 197 8.19 19.80 -12.26
C VAL A 197 9.27 20.86 -12.32
N ALA A 198 8.89 22.12 -12.44
CA ALA A 198 9.78 23.27 -12.39
C ALA A 198 9.57 24.04 -11.09
N ALA A 199 10.63 24.28 -10.31
CA ALA A 199 10.60 24.92 -9.00
C ALA A 199 11.58 26.11 -8.94
N ILE A 200 11.15 27.25 -8.44
CA ILE A 200 11.97 28.46 -8.35
C ILE A 200 11.80 29.10 -6.98
N GLY A 201 12.92 29.36 -6.30
CA GLY A 201 12.95 30.14 -5.06
C GLY A 201 12.27 29.47 -3.87
N LEU A 202 12.26 28.12 -3.81
CA LEU A 202 11.61 27.36 -2.75
C LEU A 202 12.59 26.90 -1.68
N GLU A 203 12.11 26.82 -0.45
CA GLU A 203 12.86 26.30 0.69
C GLU A 203 11.98 25.47 1.60
N ASN A 204 12.47 24.30 2.04
CA ASN A 204 11.79 23.38 2.95
C ASN A 204 10.40 22.96 2.45
N VAL A 205 10.31 22.58 1.18
CA VAL A 205 9.06 22.21 0.51
C VAL A 205 9.12 20.77 0.03
N THR A 206 8.03 20.05 0.20
CA THR A 206 7.79 18.74 -0.41
C THR A 206 6.80 18.90 -1.55
N ILE A 207 7.21 18.51 -2.77
CA ILE A 207 6.35 18.47 -3.96
C ILE A 207 6.32 17.02 -4.43
N VAL A 208 5.12 16.46 -4.57
CA VAL A 208 4.90 15.12 -5.12
C VAL A 208 3.86 15.22 -6.23
N GLU A 209 4.29 14.96 -7.43
CA GLU A 209 3.45 14.89 -8.63
C GLU A 209 3.24 13.42 -8.99
N THR A 210 1.97 13.05 -9.18
CA THR A 210 1.50 11.74 -9.63
C THR A 210 0.55 11.91 -10.82
N ASP A 211 0.11 10.82 -11.42
CA ASP A 211 -0.79 10.86 -12.59
C ASP A 211 -2.10 11.60 -12.31
N ASP A 212 -2.57 11.59 -11.07
CA ASP A 212 -3.90 12.04 -10.62
C ASP A 212 -3.90 13.28 -9.72
N ALA A 213 -2.77 13.58 -9.05
CA ALA A 213 -2.71 14.70 -8.12
C ALA A 213 -1.31 15.33 -8.00
N VAL A 214 -1.27 16.55 -7.48
CA VAL A 214 -0.03 17.20 -7.06
C VAL A 214 -0.17 17.64 -5.60
N LEU A 215 0.69 17.12 -4.74
CA LEU A 215 0.85 17.59 -3.38
C LEU A 215 1.96 18.65 -3.33
N VAL A 216 1.67 19.79 -2.72
CA VAL A 216 2.66 20.81 -2.35
C VAL A 216 2.47 21.13 -0.88
N ALA A 217 3.49 20.92 -0.07
CA ALA A 217 3.42 21.13 1.37
C ALA A 217 4.75 21.68 1.92
N SER A 218 4.70 22.47 3.01
CA SER A 218 5.88 22.64 3.85
C SER A 218 6.31 21.29 4.42
N SER A 219 7.60 20.99 4.42
CA SER A 219 8.11 19.74 4.99
C SER A 219 7.78 19.60 6.48
N ASP A 220 7.64 20.72 7.20
CA ASP A 220 7.27 20.73 8.63
C ASP A 220 5.79 20.33 8.87
N GLU A 221 4.94 20.41 7.85
CA GLU A 221 3.50 20.17 7.93
C GLU A 221 3.05 18.83 7.34
N LEU A 222 3.99 17.96 6.95
CA LEU A 222 3.68 16.69 6.27
C LEU A 222 2.81 15.74 7.10
N GLN A 223 2.83 15.85 8.43
CA GLN A 223 1.94 15.07 9.31
C GLN A 223 0.45 15.37 9.07
N ARG A 224 0.13 16.51 8.45
CA ARG A 224 -1.25 16.91 8.13
C ARG A 224 -1.77 16.37 6.80
N VAL A 225 -0.97 15.65 6.05
CA VAL A 225 -1.40 15.03 4.76
C VAL A 225 -2.64 14.13 4.96
N LYS A 226 -2.72 13.43 6.10
CA LYS A 226 -3.91 12.63 6.43
C LYS A 226 -5.19 13.47 6.50
N GLN A 227 -5.14 14.67 7.12
CA GLN A 227 -6.30 15.57 7.19
C GLN A 227 -6.70 16.08 5.79
N LEU A 228 -5.71 16.31 4.91
CA LEU A 228 -5.99 16.69 3.52
C LEU A 228 -6.65 15.54 2.74
N PHE A 229 -6.16 14.31 2.93
CA PHE A 229 -6.74 13.11 2.32
C PHE A 229 -8.20 12.90 2.73
N GLU A 230 -8.52 13.02 4.02
CA GLU A 230 -9.88 12.92 4.55
C GLU A 230 -10.82 13.96 3.89
N ARG A 231 -10.36 15.21 3.72
CA ARG A 231 -11.12 16.25 3.00
C ARG A 231 -11.31 15.94 1.50
N LEU A 232 -10.30 15.36 0.86
CA LEU A 232 -10.41 14.96 -0.56
C LEU A 232 -11.39 13.78 -0.71
N GLN A 233 -11.40 12.85 0.23
CA GLN A 233 -12.33 11.73 0.25
C GLN A 233 -13.80 12.20 0.34
N GLU A 234 -14.07 13.26 1.10
CA GLU A 234 -15.40 13.86 1.18
C GLU A 234 -15.81 14.64 -0.07
N ARG A 235 -14.85 15.33 -0.73
CA ARG A 235 -15.13 16.24 -1.84
C ARG A 235 -14.99 15.62 -3.21
N THR A 236 -14.05 14.72 -3.36
CA THR A 236 -13.64 14.08 -4.63
C THR A 236 -13.30 12.61 -4.38
N PRO A 237 -14.28 11.77 -4.00
CA PRO A 237 -14.05 10.36 -3.65
C PRO A 237 -13.29 9.60 -4.74
N GLN A 238 -13.53 9.93 -6.01
CA GLN A 238 -12.89 9.26 -7.15
C GLN A 238 -11.35 9.33 -7.12
N LEU A 239 -10.76 10.42 -6.57
CA LEU A 239 -9.30 10.55 -6.43
C LEU A 239 -8.71 9.67 -5.32
N THR A 240 -9.54 9.21 -4.38
CA THR A 240 -9.08 8.45 -3.22
C THR A 240 -9.46 6.97 -3.28
N GLU A 241 -10.46 6.62 -4.07
CA GLU A 241 -11.00 5.25 -4.16
C GLU A 241 -10.39 4.43 -5.28
N THR A 242 -9.88 5.08 -6.35
CA THR A 242 -9.40 4.37 -7.53
C THR A 242 -7.94 4.71 -7.81
N ALA A 243 -7.06 3.73 -7.67
CA ALA A 243 -5.69 3.88 -8.14
C ALA A 243 -5.66 4.07 -9.66
N SER A 244 -4.80 4.95 -10.17
CA SER A 244 -4.64 5.17 -11.62
C SER A 244 -4.25 3.87 -12.34
N LEU A 245 -3.49 2.99 -11.70
CA LEU A 245 -3.12 1.65 -12.17
C LEU A 245 -3.77 0.59 -11.29
N VAL A 246 -4.64 -0.23 -11.88
CA VAL A 246 -5.35 -1.32 -11.19
C VAL A 246 -4.82 -2.66 -11.66
N HIS A 247 -4.30 -3.46 -10.72
CA HIS A 247 -3.86 -4.84 -10.99
C HIS A 247 -5.03 -5.83 -10.90
N ARG A 248 -5.02 -6.80 -11.81
CA ARG A 248 -5.98 -7.91 -11.89
C ARG A 248 -5.23 -9.22 -12.09
N PRO A 249 -5.82 -10.39 -11.81
CA PRO A 249 -5.16 -11.68 -12.05
C PRO A 249 -4.72 -11.89 -13.50
N TRP A 250 -5.41 -11.29 -14.46
CA TRP A 250 -5.10 -11.37 -15.88
C TRP A 250 -4.10 -10.31 -16.36
N GLY A 251 -3.71 -9.34 -15.52
CA GLY A 251 -2.81 -8.25 -15.90
C GLY A 251 -3.10 -6.95 -15.17
N SER A 252 -3.29 -5.85 -15.91
CA SER A 252 -3.58 -4.55 -15.30
C SER A 252 -4.31 -3.63 -16.28
N TYR A 253 -4.92 -2.58 -15.75
CA TYR A 253 -5.37 -1.47 -16.56
C TYR A 253 -5.06 -0.13 -15.89
N ARG A 254 -4.87 0.90 -16.72
CA ARG A 254 -4.69 2.28 -16.29
C ARG A 254 -5.69 3.17 -17.02
N THR A 255 -6.38 4.03 -16.29
CA THR A 255 -7.19 5.09 -16.88
C THR A 255 -6.26 6.21 -17.35
N LEU A 256 -6.31 6.51 -18.66
CA LEU A 256 -5.50 7.56 -19.31
C LEU A 256 -6.22 8.90 -19.37
N ALA A 257 -7.54 8.86 -19.57
CA ALA A 257 -8.40 10.04 -19.63
C ALA A 257 -9.83 9.65 -19.26
N SER A 258 -10.56 10.54 -18.60
CA SER A 258 -11.97 10.35 -18.30
C SER A 258 -12.65 11.71 -18.24
N ASP A 259 -13.83 11.81 -18.87
CA ASP A 259 -14.70 12.99 -18.82
C ASP A 259 -16.14 12.54 -19.00
N HIS A 260 -17.08 13.49 -18.96
CA HIS A 260 -18.48 13.18 -19.19
C HIS A 260 -18.71 12.46 -20.52
N GLY A 261 -19.22 11.25 -20.47
CA GLY A 261 -19.59 10.44 -21.62
C GLY A 261 -18.45 9.61 -22.22
N PHE A 262 -17.21 9.70 -21.74
CA PHE A 262 -16.13 8.82 -22.21
C PHE A 262 -15.09 8.50 -21.14
N GLN A 263 -14.45 7.33 -21.28
CA GLN A 263 -13.25 6.94 -20.55
C GLN A 263 -12.28 6.21 -21.48
N VAL A 264 -10.99 6.48 -21.32
CA VAL A 264 -9.91 5.80 -22.07
C VAL A 264 -9.05 5.02 -21.11
N LYS A 265 -8.87 3.72 -21.36
CA LYS A 265 -8.02 2.84 -20.58
C LYS A 265 -6.90 2.24 -21.43
N HIS A 266 -5.72 2.12 -20.83
CA HIS A 266 -4.65 1.24 -21.32
C HIS A 266 -4.74 -0.08 -20.55
N ILE A 267 -4.95 -1.17 -21.26
CA ILE A 267 -5.12 -2.51 -20.70
C ILE A 267 -3.93 -3.37 -21.11
N THR A 268 -3.34 -4.06 -20.14
CA THR A 268 -2.24 -4.99 -20.31
C THR A 268 -2.69 -6.39 -19.90
N VAL A 269 -2.65 -7.35 -20.81
CA VAL A 269 -3.06 -8.74 -20.55
C VAL A 269 -1.83 -9.66 -20.62
N LEU A 270 -1.53 -10.29 -19.51
CA LEU A 270 -0.40 -11.23 -19.37
C LEU A 270 -0.61 -12.48 -20.25
N PRO A 271 0.49 -13.22 -20.60
CA PRO A 271 0.37 -14.51 -21.23
C PRO A 271 -0.64 -15.41 -20.51
N THR A 272 -1.49 -16.10 -21.28
CA THR A 272 -2.59 -16.94 -20.80
C THR A 272 -3.73 -16.23 -20.06
N GLY A 273 -3.61 -14.90 -19.83
CA GLY A 273 -4.62 -14.09 -19.19
C GLY A 273 -5.90 -13.94 -20.03
N ALA A 274 -7.03 -13.79 -19.36
CA ALA A 274 -8.32 -13.56 -20.01
C ALA A 274 -9.19 -12.62 -19.17
N LEU A 275 -9.82 -11.63 -19.81
CA LEU A 275 -10.88 -10.88 -19.16
C LEU A 275 -12.11 -11.77 -18.97
N SER A 276 -13.01 -11.40 -18.05
CA SER A 276 -14.31 -12.08 -17.92
C SER A 276 -15.11 -12.01 -19.22
N LEU A 277 -15.94 -13.04 -19.47
CA LEU A 277 -16.98 -12.92 -20.47
C LEU A 277 -18.07 -11.98 -19.90
N GLN A 278 -18.26 -10.84 -20.51
CA GLN A 278 -19.03 -9.73 -19.93
C GLN A 278 -19.85 -8.97 -20.96
N ARG A 279 -20.82 -8.20 -20.49
CA ARG A 279 -21.51 -7.17 -21.27
C ARG A 279 -21.73 -5.91 -20.46
N HIS A 280 -22.02 -4.82 -21.17
CA HIS A 280 -22.35 -3.50 -20.61
C HIS A 280 -23.68 -3.02 -21.18
N VAL A 281 -24.55 -2.48 -20.31
CA VAL A 281 -25.86 -1.96 -20.73
C VAL A 281 -25.77 -0.50 -21.15
N HIS A 282 -24.93 0.28 -20.46
CA HIS A 282 -24.90 1.74 -20.61
C HIS A 282 -23.77 2.26 -21.52
N ARG A 283 -22.75 1.44 -21.81
CA ARG A 283 -21.59 1.86 -22.60
C ARG A 283 -21.32 0.93 -23.78
N SER A 284 -20.69 1.49 -24.82
CA SER A 284 -20.01 0.77 -25.90
C SER A 284 -18.50 0.96 -25.79
N GLU A 285 -17.74 0.10 -26.43
CA GLU A 285 -16.28 0.12 -26.35
C GLU A 285 -15.62 0.04 -27.73
N HIS A 286 -14.49 0.73 -27.88
CA HIS A 286 -13.60 0.57 -29.02
C HIS A 286 -12.26 0.05 -28.50
N TRP A 287 -11.82 -1.07 -29.02
CA TRP A 287 -10.54 -1.67 -28.66
C TRP A 287 -9.56 -1.55 -29.79
N THR A 288 -8.36 -1.06 -29.52
CA THR A 288 -7.24 -1.00 -30.45
C THR A 288 -6.03 -1.70 -29.84
N VAL A 289 -5.60 -2.81 -30.42
CA VAL A 289 -4.39 -3.51 -29.98
C VAL A 289 -3.16 -2.72 -30.38
N ILE A 290 -2.29 -2.41 -29.44
CA ILE A 290 -1.05 -1.66 -29.65
C ILE A 290 0.18 -2.56 -29.62
N LYS A 291 0.09 -3.75 -28.97
CA LYS A 291 1.17 -4.72 -28.88
C LYS A 291 0.62 -6.13 -28.74
N GLY A 292 1.29 -7.11 -29.38
CA GLY A 292 0.90 -8.51 -29.33
C GLY A 292 -0.29 -8.85 -30.21
N ALA A 293 -0.95 -9.95 -29.89
CA ALA A 293 -2.17 -10.42 -30.57
C ALA A 293 -3.15 -11.00 -29.55
N GLY A 294 -4.41 -10.55 -29.55
CA GLY A 294 -5.46 -10.99 -28.65
C GLY A 294 -6.60 -11.69 -29.39
N GLU A 295 -7.11 -12.78 -28.81
CA GLU A 295 -8.37 -13.39 -29.24
C GLU A 295 -9.54 -12.60 -28.67
N ILE A 296 -10.43 -12.18 -29.53
CA ILE A 296 -11.63 -11.42 -29.18
C ILE A 296 -12.85 -12.29 -29.43
N HIS A 297 -13.67 -12.47 -28.39
CA HIS A 297 -15.04 -12.93 -28.52
C HIS A 297 -15.96 -11.71 -28.51
N CYS A 298 -16.80 -11.52 -29.50
CA CYS A 298 -17.77 -10.42 -29.51
C CYS A 298 -19.05 -10.83 -30.27
N ALA A 299 -20.20 -10.72 -29.59
CA ALA A 299 -21.52 -11.02 -30.16
C ALA A 299 -21.58 -12.40 -30.86
N GLY A 300 -20.99 -13.43 -30.26
CA GLY A 300 -20.97 -14.80 -30.79
C GLY A 300 -19.97 -15.06 -31.91
N LYS A 301 -19.05 -14.14 -32.17
CA LYS A 301 -17.96 -14.32 -33.16
C LYS A 301 -16.61 -14.29 -32.46
N ASP A 302 -15.74 -15.20 -32.88
CA ASP A 302 -14.35 -15.26 -32.43
C ASP A 302 -13.43 -14.81 -33.56
N PHE A 303 -12.49 -13.92 -33.24
CA PHE A 303 -11.48 -13.43 -34.18
C PHE A 303 -10.24 -12.96 -33.44
N VAL A 304 -9.12 -12.85 -34.15
CA VAL A 304 -7.85 -12.36 -33.60
C VAL A 304 -7.61 -10.93 -34.05
N LEU A 305 -7.21 -10.07 -33.12
CA LEU A 305 -6.68 -8.74 -33.42
C LEU A 305 -5.17 -8.71 -33.18
N HIS A 306 -4.44 -8.29 -34.17
CA HIS A 306 -3.01 -8.00 -34.07
C HIS A 306 -2.75 -6.53 -33.78
N ALA A 307 -1.51 -6.19 -33.43
CA ALA A 307 -1.09 -4.79 -33.27
C ALA A 307 -1.52 -3.94 -34.47
N ASN A 308 -2.01 -2.71 -34.19
CA ASN A 308 -2.58 -1.76 -35.15
C ASN A 308 -3.95 -2.19 -35.74
N GLN A 309 -4.63 -3.16 -35.14
CA GLN A 309 -6.02 -3.51 -35.51
C GLN A 309 -6.98 -3.12 -34.40
N SER A 310 -8.23 -2.83 -34.76
CA SER A 310 -9.27 -2.38 -33.83
C SER A 310 -10.60 -3.08 -34.06
N THR A 311 -11.44 -3.07 -33.04
CA THR A 311 -12.84 -3.53 -33.12
C THR A 311 -13.76 -2.61 -32.33
N TYR A 312 -15.04 -2.61 -32.71
CA TYR A 312 -16.13 -1.95 -31.99
C TYR A 312 -16.96 -3.00 -31.26
N ILE A 313 -17.26 -2.74 -30.02
CA ILE A 313 -18.12 -3.56 -29.15
C ILE A 313 -19.37 -2.75 -28.82
N PRO A 314 -20.55 -3.12 -29.39
CA PRO A 314 -21.80 -2.42 -29.15
C PRO A 314 -22.28 -2.58 -27.69
N LYS A 315 -23.09 -1.62 -27.22
CA LYS A 315 -23.87 -1.78 -25.98
C LYS A 315 -24.63 -3.11 -26.00
N GLY A 316 -24.60 -3.84 -24.89
CA GLY A 316 -25.28 -5.13 -24.71
C GLY A 316 -24.59 -6.33 -25.38
N ALA A 317 -23.55 -6.14 -26.18
CA ALA A 317 -22.83 -7.26 -26.79
C ALA A 317 -22.01 -8.00 -25.71
N VAL A 318 -22.16 -9.34 -25.68
CA VAL A 318 -21.31 -10.19 -24.86
C VAL A 318 -19.93 -10.29 -25.49
N HIS A 319 -18.89 -10.03 -24.73
CA HIS A 319 -17.53 -9.95 -25.24
C HIS A 319 -16.47 -10.38 -24.24
N ARG A 320 -15.28 -10.74 -24.73
CA ARG A 320 -14.10 -11.12 -23.96
C ARG A 320 -12.84 -10.87 -24.77
N LEU A 321 -11.75 -10.53 -24.09
CA LEU A 321 -10.39 -10.59 -24.60
C LEU A 321 -9.62 -11.72 -23.89
N ARG A 322 -8.88 -12.52 -24.67
CA ARG A 322 -7.93 -13.52 -24.18
C ARG A 322 -6.58 -13.30 -24.82
N ASN A 323 -5.54 -13.58 -24.07
CA ASN A 323 -4.18 -13.66 -24.57
C ASN A 323 -3.71 -15.12 -24.60
N PRO A 324 -3.84 -15.84 -25.72
CA PRO A 324 -3.39 -17.22 -25.83
C PRO A 324 -1.87 -17.35 -26.05
N GLY A 325 -1.19 -16.22 -26.29
CA GLY A 325 0.23 -16.18 -26.64
C GLY A 325 1.17 -16.23 -25.43
N SER A 326 2.47 -16.17 -25.74
CA SER A 326 3.56 -16.12 -24.76
C SER A 326 4.06 -14.69 -24.48
N GLU A 327 3.58 -13.70 -25.22
CA GLU A 327 3.91 -12.28 -25.03
C GLU A 327 2.71 -11.53 -24.47
N THR A 328 2.98 -10.44 -23.76
CA THR A 328 1.94 -9.54 -23.25
C THR A 328 1.16 -8.88 -24.39
N VAL A 329 -0.15 -8.83 -24.27
CA VAL A 329 -1.04 -8.07 -25.14
C VAL A 329 -1.34 -6.74 -24.48
N GLU A 330 -1.18 -5.65 -25.24
CA GLU A 330 -1.53 -4.31 -24.78
C GLU A 330 -2.55 -3.69 -25.74
N LEU A 331 -3.59 -3.05 -25.19
CA LEU A 331 -4.62 -2.39 -25.99
C LEU A 331 -5.07 -1.06 -25.35
N ILE A 332 -5.55 -0.17 -26.21
CA ILE A 332 -6.29 1.02 -25.80
C ILE A 332 -7.79 0.72 -25.94
N GLU A 333 -8.51 0.90 -24.85
CA GLU A 333 -9.96 0.82 -24.79
C GLU A 333 -10.53 2.23 -24.66
N VAL A 334 -11.47 2.57 -25.54
CA VAL A 334 -12.27 3.81 -25.44
C VAL A 334 -13.70 3.41 -25.12
N GLN A 335 -14.16 3.75 -23.94
CA GLN A 335 -15.55 3.55 -23.49
C GLN A 335 -16.37 4.81 -23.76
N LEU A 336 -17.56 4.64 -24.30
CA LEU A 336 -18.50 5.73 -24.61
C LEU A 336 -19.90 5.40 -24.07
N GLY A 337 -20.45 6.28 -23.24
CA GLY A 337 -21.77 6.05 -22.65
C GLY A 337 -22.18 7.09 -21.62
N ASP A 338 -23.43 7.06 -21.24
CA ASP A 338 -23.98 7.98 -20.24
C ASP A 338 -23.60 7.55 -18.80
N TYR A 339 -23.19 6.28 -18.64
CA TYR A 339 -22.72 5.71 -17.39
C TYR A 339 -21.54 4.76 -17.66
N LEU A 340 -20.44 4.95 -16.91
CA LEU A 340 -19.16 4.25 -17.13
C LEU A 340 -18.66 3.52 -15.88
N GLY A 341 -19.52 3.36 -14.84
CA GLY A 341 -19.18 2.68 -13.60
C GLY A 341 -18.82 1.20 -13.80
N GLU A 342 -17.98 0.67 -12.96
CA GLU A 342 -17.58 -0.76 -13.00
C GLU A 342 -18.73 -1.71 -12.60
N ASP A 343 -19.78 -1.21 -11.99
CA ASP A 343 -21.03 -1.92 -11.67
C ASP A 343 -21.95 -2.13 -12.90
N ASP A 344 -21.68 -1.44 -14.05
CA ASP A 344 -22.30 -1.77 -15.35
C ASP A 344 -21.77 -3.08 -15.96
N ILE A 345 -20.82 -3.77 -15.32
CA ILE A 345 -20.25 -5.01 -15.83
C ILE A 345 -21.09 -6.22 -15.36
N GLU A 346 -21.86 -6.78 -16.28
CA GLU A 346 -22.49 -8.09 -16.08
C GLU A 346 -21.57 -9.21 -16.57
N ARG A 347 -21.12 -10.08 -15.65
CA ARG A 347 -20.18 -11.18 -15.91
C ARG A 347 -20.92 -12.50 -16.08
N PHE A 348 -20.66 -13.22 -17.17
CA PHE A 348 -21.26 -14.53 -17.49
C PHE A 348 -20.31 -15.70 -17.17
N ASP A 349 -19.02 -15.50 -17.38
CA ASP A 349 -17.97 -16.48 -17.11
C ASP A 349 -16.72 -15.71 -16.66
N ASP A 350 -16.39 -15.85 -15.39
CA ASP A 350 -15.19 -15.27 -14.80
C ASP A 350 -14.32 -16.39 -14.24
N VAL A 351 -13.26 -16.76 -14.98
CA VAL A 351 -12.32 -17.82 -14.59
C VAL A 351 -11.59 -17.52 -13.29
N TYR A 352 -11.71 -16.32 -12.77
CA TYR A 352 -11.09 -15.86 -11.52
C TYR A 352 -12.07 -15.71 -10.35
N GLY A 353 -13.37 -16.01 -10.54
CA GLY A 353 -14.39 -16.10 -9.48
C GLY A 353 -14.74 -14.77 -8.78
N ARG A 354 -14.78 -13.67 -9.53
CA ARG A 354 -15.11 -12.33 -9.00
C ARG A 354 -16.58 -12.01 -9.07
#